data_b8c62415ed34d8562a8d0e07aff5ce2d
#
_entry.id   b8c62415ed34d8562a8d0e07aff5ce2d
#
_cell.length_a   1.000
_cell.length_b   1.000
_cell.length_c   1.000
_cell.angle_alpha   90.00
_cell.angle_beta   90.00
_cell.angle_gamma   90.00
#
_symmetry.space_group_name_H-M   'P 1'
#
loop_
_entity.id
_entity.type
_entity.pdbx_description
1 polymer ?
#
loop_
_entity_poly.entity_id
_entity_poly.type
_entity_poly.pdbx_seq_one_letter_code
_entity_poly.pdbx_strand_id
1 'polypeptide(L)'
;MSTQLGKTVAEPVKPEEQLDYHALNAMLNLYDANGKIQFEKDREAANQFFLQHVNQNTVYFHDLEEKIDYLINNKYYDPRVIEQYDFSFIKELFKRAYSYKFRFKSFLGAYKYYTSYTLKTFDGRRYLERFEDRVSMTALFLADGDAGLAEHLVDEIMT
;
A
#
# COMPACT_ATOMS: atom_id res chain seq x y z
N MET A 1 22.64 -6.93 16.63
CA MET A 1 21.92 -5.70 16.97
C MET A 1 20.44 -5.96 16.82
N SER A 2 19.71 -5.95 17.92
CA SER A 2 18.25 -6.04 17.85
C SER A 2 17.74 -4.68 17.39
N THR A 3 17.41 -4.56 16.13
CA THR A 3 16.66 -3.41 15.61
C THR A 3 15.31 -3.41 16.32
N GLN A 4 15.12 -2.44 17.19
CA GLN A 4 13.83 -2.26 17.86
C GLN A 4 12.81 -1.71 16.87
N LEU A 5 12.45 -2.52 15.88
CA LEU A 5 11.39 -2.20 14.93
C LEU A 5 10.01 -2.12 15.61
N GLY A 6 9.91 -2.59 16.83
CA GLY A 6 8.64 -2.65 17.55
C GLY A 6 8.14 -1.36 18.17
N LYS A 7 8.94 -0.29 18.17
CA LYS A 7 8.58 0.94 18.94
C LYS A 7 7.65 1.90 18.21
N THR A 8 7.46 1.73 16.91
CA THR A 8 6.68 2.67 16.08
C THR A 8 5.42 2.06 15.49
N VAL A 9 5.10 0.84 15.87
CA VAL A 9 3.99 0.10 15.28
C VAL A 9 2.74 0.31 16.12
N ALA A 10 1.68 0.85 15.51
CA ALA A 10 0.37 0.96 16.13
C ALA A 10 -0.16 -0.42 16.52
N GLU A 11 -0.92 -0.51 17.59
CA GLU A 11 -1.58 -1.75 17.97
C GLU A 11 -2.50 -2.25 16.84
N PRO A 12 -2.56 -3.56 16.60
CA PRO A 12 -3.47 -4.09 15.59
C PRO A 12 -4.92 -3.80 15.96
N VAL A 13 -5.72 -3.43 14.96
CA VAL A 13 -7.16 -3.23 15.13
C VAL A 13 -7.80 -4.55 15.55
N LYS A 14 -8.66 -4.49 16.55
CA LYS A 14 -9.45 -5.65 16.96
C LYS A 14 -10.36 -6.08 15.83
N PRO A 15 -10.69 -7.37 15.72
CA PRO A 15 -11.59 -7.86 14.66
C PRO A 15 -12.94 -7.11 14.61
N GLU A 16 -13.42 -6.66 15.76
CA GLU A 16 -14.67 -5.91 15.85
C GLU A 16 -14.54 -4.45 15.36
N GLU A 17 -13.30 -3.97 15.22
CA GLU A 17 -13.01 -2.61 14.76
C GLU A 17 -12.62 -2.58 13.27
N GLN A 18 -12.74 -3.70 12.56
CA GLN A 18 -12.48 -3.73 11.13
C GLN A 18 -13.47 -2.84 10.39
N LEU A 19 -12.94 -2.14 9.38
CA LEU A 19 -13.76 -1.26 8.55
C LEU A 19 -14.86 -2.05 7.86
N ASP A 20 -16.12 -1.65 8.13
CA ASP A 20 -17.28 -2.18 7.44
C ASP A 20 -17.65 -1.26 6.30
N TYR A 21 -17.58 -1.77 5.07
CA TYR A 21 -17.96 -1.04 3.86
C TYR A 21 -19.38 -0.49 3.94
N HIS A 22 -20.33 -1.29 4.41
CA HIS A 22 -21.74 -0.87 4.49
C HIS A 22 -21.95 0.23 5.52
N ALA A 23 -21.30 0.12 6.69
CA ALA A 23 -21.38 1.14 7.72
C ALA A 23 -20.76 2.46 7.25
N LEU A 24 -19.60 2.40 6.60
CA LEU A 24 -18.93 3.59 6.07
C LEU A 24 -19.74 4.23 4.94
N ASN A 25 -20.30 3.42 4.06
CA ASN A 25 -21.16 3.90 2.98
C ASN A 25 -22.41 4.60 3.51
N ALA A 26 -23.06 4.02 4.53
CA ALA A 26 -24.21 4.63 5.20
C ALA A 26 -23.84 5.94 5.91
N MET A 27 -22.70 5.97 6.60
CA MET A 27 -22.22 7.15 7.31
C MET A 27 -21.93 8.33 6.38
N LEU A 28 -21.38 8.06 5.20
CA LEU A 28 -20.95 9.09 4.25
C LEU A 28 -21.98 9.44 3.19
N ASN A 29 -23.13 8.75 3.17
CA ASN A 29 -24.19 8.97 2.18
C ASN A 29 -23.66 9.06 0.75
N LEU A 30 -22.95 8.02 0.31
CA LEU A 30 -22.29 8.00 -1.01
C LEU A 30 -23.26 8.04 -2.18
N TYR A 31 -24.50 7.61 -1.97
CA TYR A 31 -25.53 7.53 -3.00
C TYR A 31 -26.52 8.68 -2.82
N ASP A 32 -26.96 9.25 -3.95
CA ASP A 32 -28.04 10.22 -3.95
C ASP A 32 -29.41 9.52 -3.87
N ALA A 33 -30.50 10.31 -3.88
CA ALA A 33 -31.88 9.80 -3.81
C ALA A 33 -32.24 8.85 -4.97
N ASN A 34 -31.52 8.92 -6.09
CA ASN A 34 -31.70 8.08 -7.28
C ASN A 34 -30.78 6.86 -7.32
N GLY A 35 -29.98 6.63 -6.28
CA GLY A 35 -29.04 5.53 -6.20
C GLY A 35 -27.75 5.72 -6.99
N LYS A 36 -27.44 6.95 -7.40
CA LYS A 36 -26.19 7.27 -8.10
C LYS A 36 -25.09 7.69 -7.12
N ILE A 37 -23.86 7.23 -7.39
CA ILE A 37 -22.70 7.59 -6.58
C ILE A 37 -22.39 9.09 -6.74
N GLN A 38 -22.19 9.76 -5.61
CA GLN A 38 -21.72 11.14 -5.57
C GLN A 38 -20.20 11.16 -5.60
N PHE A 39 -19.60 11.51 -6.74
CA PHE A 39 -18.14 11.40 -6.96
C PHE A 39 -17.29 12.16 -5.95
N GLU A 40 -17.70 13.34 -5.53
CA GLU A 40 -16.95 14.14 -4.54
C GLU A 40 -16.96 13.45 -3.16
N LYS A 41 -18.10 12.92 -2.75
CA LYS A 41 -18.23 12.16 -1.52
C LYS A 41 -17.47 10.84 -1.58
N ASP A 42 -17.41 10.22 -2.76
CA ASP A 42 -16.65 9.00 -2.98
C ASP A 42 -15.14 9.24 -2.79
N ARG A 43 -14.60 10.34 -3.31
CA ARG A 43 -13.21 10.76 -3.04
C ARG A 43 -12.96 11.04 -1.56
N GLU A 44 -13.89 11.72 -0.91
CA GLU A 44 -13.82 11.97 0.51
C GLU A 44 -13.83 10.68 1.31
N ALA A 45 -14.66 9.72 0.93
CA ALA A 45 -14.70 8.39 1.54
C ALA A 45 -13.38 7.66 1.39
N ALA A 46 -12.72 7.73 0.23
CA ALA A 46 -11.38 7.16 0.02
C ALA A 46 -10.36 7.82 0.95
N ASN A 47 -10.38 9.15 1.08
CA ASN A 47 -9.50 9.88 1.99
C ASN A 47 -9.74 9.49 3.46
N GLN A 48 -10.99 9.36 3.88
CA GLN A 48 -11.36 8.92 5.23
C GLN A 48 -10.87 7.50 5.49
N PHE A 49 -11.00 6.61 4.52
CA PHE A 49 -10.49 5.25 4.61
C PHE A 49 -8.97 5.24 4.86
N PHE A 50 -8.20 6.06 4.10
CA PHE A 50 -6.77 6.18 4.31
C PHE A 50 -6.43 6.72 5.70
N LEU A 51 -7.11 7.78 6.15
CA LEU A 51 -6.80 8.42 7.42
C LEU A 51 -7.20 7.56 8.63
N GLN A 52 -8.36 6.94 8.58
CA GLN A 52 -8.93 6.24 9.74
C GLN A 52 -8.53 4.76 9.80
N HIS A 53 -8.24 4.14 8.68
CA HIS A 53 -7.96 2.71 8.64
C HIS A 53 -6.56 2.39 8.14
N VAL A 54 -6.21 2.78 6.91
CA VAL A 54 -4.95 2.38 6.29
C VAL A 54 -3.75 2.93 7.05
N ASN A 55 -3.72 4.23 7.31
CA ASN A 55 -2.57 4.86 8.00
C ASN A 55 -2.40 4.35 9.43
N GLN A 56 -3.50 4.08 10.14
CA GLN A 56 -3.44 3.58 11.50
C GLN A 56 -2.99 2.13 11.60
N ASN A 57 -3.20 1.35 10.55
CA ASN A 57 -2.88 -0.08 10.52
C ASN A 57 -1.69 -0.42 9.63
N THR A 58 -0.95 0.57 9.15
CA THR A 58 0.27 0.36 8.35
C THR A 58 1.49 0.31 9.26
N VAL A 59 2.36 -0.66 9.02
CA VAL A 59 3.67 -0.73 9.69
C VAL A 59 4.59 0.30 9.06
N TYR A 60 5.16 1.20 9.87
CA TYR A 60 6.09 2.22 9.42
C TYR A 60 7.53 1.82 9.67
N PHE A 61 8.39 2.14 8.71
CA PHE A 61 9.83 1.90 8.78
C PHE A 61 10.58 3.22 8.66
N HIS A 62 11.78 3.28 9.25
CA HIS A 62 12.60 4.48 9.24
C HIS A 62 13.01 4.87 7.80
N ASP A 63 13.43 3.88 7.01
CA ASP A 63 13.79 4.06 5.61
C ASP A 63 13.46 2.81 4.78
N LEU A 64 13.64 2.91 3.46
CA LEU A 64 13.35 1.81 2.55
C LEU A 64 14.26 0.60 2.77
N GLU A 65 15.53 0.82 3.09
CA GLU A 65 16.49 -0.26 3.33
C GLU A 65 16.05 -1.11 4.52
N GLU A 66 15.70 -0.48 5.63
CA GLU A 66 15.18 -1.15 6.81
C GLU A 66 13.90 -1.93 6.49
N LYS A 67 13.00 -1.33 5.73
CA LYS A 67 11.75 -1.95 5.30
C LYS A 67 12.00 -3.20 4.47
N ILE A 68 12.84 -3.12 3.45
CA ILE A 68 13.14 -4.25 2.56
C ILE A 68 13.85 -5.36 3.33
N ASP A 69 14.81 -5.03 4.19
CA ASP A 69 15.51 -6.01 5.03
C ASP A 69 14.54 -6.74 5.96
N TYR A 70 13.63 -6.01 6.59
CA TYR A 70 12.60 -6.61 7.43
C TYR A 70 11.69 -7.57 6.64
N LEU A 71 11.24 -7.14 5.47
CA LEU A 71 10.32 -7.92 4.64
C LEU A 71 11.00 -9.18 4.07
N ILE A 72 12.28 -9.11 3.74
CA ILE A 72 13.06 -10.28 3.33
C ILE A 72 13.27 -11.23 4.51
N ASN A 73 13.72 -10.72 5.65
CA ASN A 73 14.05 -11.52 6.82
C ASN A 73 12.83 -12.24 7.41
N ASN A 74 11.65 -11.65 7.26
CA ASN A 74 10.40 -12.24 7.71
C ASN A 74 9.64 -12.98 6.59
N LYS A 75 10.29 -13.23 5.46
CA LYS A 75 9.78 -14.04 4.33
C LYS A 75 8.57 -13.47 3.61
N TYR A 76 8.38 -12.15 3.67
CA TYR A 76 7.36 -11.47 2.89
C TYR A 76 7.81 -11.18 1.46
N TYR A 77 9.11 -10.88 1.28
CA TYR A 77 9.71 -10.62 -0.02
C TYR A 77 10.73 -11.70 -0.37
N ASP A 78 10.80 -12.05 -1.65
CA ASP A 78 11.81 -12.96 -2.18
C ASP A 78 13.12 -12.18 -2.40
N PRO A 79 14.21 -12.54 -1.71
CA PRO A 79 15.49 -11.83 -1.87
C PRO A 79 16.03 -11.89 -3.30
N ARG A 80 15.68 -12.92 -4.09
CA ARG A 80 16.15 -13.05 -5.47
C ARG A 80 15.68 -11.92 -6.37
N VAL A 81 14.51 -11.35 -6.11
CA VAL A 81 14.00 -10.20 -6.86
C VAL A 81 14.85 -8.97 -6.58
N ILE A 82 15.18 -8.74 -5.32
CA ILE A 82 15.96 -7.57 -4.89
C ILE A 82 17.43 -7.68 -5.34
N GLU A 83 18.01 -8.87 -5.27
CA GLU A 83 19.42 -9.12 -5.60
C GLU A 83 19.75 -8.89 -7.08
N GLN A 84 18.77 -8.86 -7.96
CA GLN A 84 18.93 -8.59 -9.39
C GLN A 84 19.30 -7.13 -9.70
N TYR A 85 19.16 -6.23 -8.73
CA TYR A 85 19.32 -4.79 -8.91
C TYR A 85 20.28 -4.20 -7.88
N ASP A 86 20.92 -3.09 -8.24
CA ASP A 86 21.61 -2.27 -7.26
C ASP A 86 20.58 -1.62 -6.32
N PHE A 87 20.88 -1.59 -5.03
CA PHE A 87 19.95 -1.02 -4.05
C PHE A 87 19.64 0.46 -4.32
N SER A 88 20.63 1.21 -4.81
CA SER A 88 20.43 2.61 -5.23
C SER A 88 19.37 2.75 -6.31
N PHE A 89 19.33 1.82 -7.27
CA PHE A 89 18.28 1.78 -8.30
C PHE A 89 16.92 1.48 -7.70
N ILE A 90 16.82 0.51 -6.80
CA ILE A 90 15.56 0.16 -6.12
C ILE A 90 15.03 1.37 -5.37
N LYS A 91 15.88 2.07 -4.66
CA LYS A 91 15.52 3.28 -3.91
C LYS A 91 14.96 4.36 -4.83
N GLU A 92 15.61 4.60 -5.97
CA GLU A 92 15.14 5.56 -6.96
C GLU A 92 13.82 5.14 -7.61
N LEU A 93 13.61 3.83 -7.85
CA LEU A 93 12.37 3.32 -8.42
C LEU A 93 11.18 3.55 -7.48
N PHE A 94 11.32 3.23 -6.19
CA PHE A 94 10.29 3.51 -5.19
C PHE A 94 9.99 5.00 -5.09
N LYS A 95 11.03 5.82 -5.08
CA LYS A 95 10.90 7.28 -5.08
C LYS A 95 10.13 7.79 -6.31
N ARG A 96 10.39 7.21 -7.48
CA ARG A 96 9.67 7.51 -8.71
C ARG A 96 8.18 7.19 -8.60
N ALA A 97 7.83 6.02 -8.07
CA ALA A 97 6.44 5.63 -7.85
C ALA A 97 5.73 6.62 -6.91
N TYR A 98 6.35 6.98 -5.79
CA TYR A 98 5.79 7.96 -4.85
C TYR A 98 5.69 9.38 -5.44
N SER A 99 6.53 9.74 -6.39
CA SER A 99 6.50 11.07 -7.01
C SER A 99 5.23 11.34 -7.81
N TYR A 100 4.53 10.30 -8.25
CA TYR A 100 3.23 10.43 -8.92
C TYR A 100 2.13 10.95 -8.01
N LYS A 101 2.32 10.91 -6.69
CA LYS A 101 1.32 11.34 -5.69
C LYS A 101 -0.04 10.71 -5.93
N PHE A 102 -0.03 9.41 -6.17
CA PHE A 102 -1.22 8.63 -6.52
C PHE A 102 -2.31 8.80 -5.46
N ARG A 103 -3.55 8.94 -5.92
CA ARG A 103 -4.75 8.95 -5.07
C ARG A 103 -5.83 8.10 -5.71
N PHE A 104 -6.45 7.24 -4.91
CA PHE A 104 -7.61 6.49 -5.39
C PHE A 104 -8.77 7.45 -5.68
N LYS A 105 -9.42 7.23 -6.82
CA LYS A 105 -10.54 8.06 -7.25
C LYS A 105 -11.87 7.64 -6.63
N SER A 106 -11.95 6.40 -6.14
CA SER A 106 -13.15 5.85 -5.54
C SER A 106 -12.84 5.14 -4.22
N PHE A 107 -13.80 5.16 -3.31
CA PHE A 107 -13.70 4.40 -2.07
C PHE A 107 -13.62 2.89 -2.32
N LEU A 108 -14.46 2.37 -3.23
CA LEU A 108 -14.48 0.94 -3.55
C LEU A 108 -13.13 0.47 -4.09
N GLY A 109 -12.49 1.27 -4.95
CA GLY A 109 -11.16 0.97 -5.47
C GLY A 109 -10.12 0.89 -4.38
N ALA A 110 -10.08 1.85 -3.47
CA ALA A 110 -9.17 1.87 -2.34
C ALA A 110 -9.42 0.69 -1.39
N TYR A 111 -10.66 0.48 -1.02
CA TYR A 111 -11.07 -0.61 -0.13
C TYR A 111 -10.67 -1.97 -0.71
N LYS A 112 -11.00 -2.23 -1.97
CA LYS A 112 -10.69 -3.49 -2.63
C LYS A 112 -9.19 -3.73 -2.72
N TYR A 113 -8.42 -2.70 -3.07
CA TYR A 113 -6.96 -2.82 -3.12
C TYR A 113 -6.39 -3.22 -1.75
N TYR A 114 -6.70 -2.46 -0.70
CA TYR A 114 -6.13 -2.68 0.62
C TYR A 114 -6.64 -3.93 1.32
N THR A 115 -7.84 -4.39 1.01
CA THR A 115 -8.38 -5.63 1.60
C THR A 115 -7.94 -6.89 0.85
N SER A 116 -7.65 -6.80 -0.46
CA SER A 116 -7.45 -7.98 -1.30
C SER A 116 -6.08 -8.08 -1.95
N TYR A 117 -5.38 -6.97 -2.23
CA TYR A 117 -4.17 -6.98 -3.04
C TYR A 117 -2.90 -6.56 -2.32
N THR A 118 -2.99 -5.70 -1.32
CA THR A 118 -1.81 -5.22 -0.61
C THR A 118 -1.22 -6.31 0.29
N LEU A 119 0.10 -6.27 0.46
CA LEU A 119 0.80 -7.16 1.37
C LEU A 119 0.45 -6.81 2.82
N LYS A 120 0.09 -7.82 3.59
CA LYS A 120 -0.27 -7.69 5.00
C LYS A 120 0.59 -8.61 5.85
N THR A 121 0.64 -8.34 7.16
CA THR A 121 1.19 -9.29 8.13
C THR A 121 0.45 -10.63 8.04
N PHE A 122 1.12 -11.73 8.41
CA PHE A 122 0.53 -13.08 8.30
C PHE A 122 -0.77 -13.25 9.09
N ASP A 123 -0.97 -12.44 10.14
CA ASP A 123 -2.23 -12.42 10.89
C ASP A 123 -3.32 -11.57 10.21
N GLY A 124 -2.99 -10.88 9.11
CA GLY A 124 -3.92 -10.08 8.33
C GLY A 124 -4.32 -8.74 8.95
N ARG A 125 -3.69 -8.33 10.05
CA ARG A 125 -4.12 -7.16 10.84
C ARG A 125 -3.47 -5.85 10.43
N ARG A 126 -2.27 -5.90 9.82
CA ARG A 126 -1.49 -4.71 9.49
C ARG A 126 -1.05 -4.73 8.05
N TYR A 127 -1.01 -3.54 7.45
CA TYR A 127 -0.51 -3.36 6.09
C TYR A 127 1.01 -3.17 6.11
N LEU A 128 1.69 -3.88 5.24
CA LEU A 128 3.15 -3.79 5.06
C LEU A 128 3.54 -2.95 3.85
N GLU A 129 2.60 -2.72 2.94
CA GLU A 129 2.82 -1.97 1.72
C GLU A 129 1.73 -0.95 1.49
N ARG A 130 2.09 0.14 0.81
CA ARG A 130 1.17 1.04 0.14
C ARG A 130 1.08 0.66 -1.34
N PHE A 131 0.16 1.28 -2.06
CA PHE A 131 -0.01 1.03 -3.49
C PHE A 131 1.29 1.24 -4.27
N GLU A 132 2.02 2.32 -3.98
CA GLU A 132 3.29 2.65 -4.63
C GLU A 132 4.35 1.58 -4.39
N ASP A 133 4.40 1.00 -3.20
CA ASP A 133 5.32 -0.09 -2.87
C ASP A 133 4.99 -1.33 -3.70
N ARG A 134 3.71 -1.67 -3.81
CA ARG A 134 3.28 -2.84 -4.58
C ARG A 134 3.56 -2.65 -6.07
N VAL A 135 3.34 -1.47 -6.60
CA VAL A 135 3.67 -1.14 -7.99
C VAL A 135 5.16 -1.31 -8.23
N SER A 136 6.00 -0.78 -7.35
CA SER A 136 7.47 -0.88 -7.46
C SER A 136 7.94 -2.34 -7.42
N MET A 137 7.46 -3.12 -6.48
CA MET A 137 7.82 -4.54 -6.36
C MET A 137 7.33 -5.37 -7.55
N THR A 138 6.14 -5.09 -8.04
CA THR A 138 5.58 -5.76 -9.23
C THR A 138 6.44 -5.44 -10.46
N ALA A 139 6.84 -4.20 -10.63
CA ALA A 139 7.72 -3.80 -11.73
C ALA A 139 9.09 -4.48 -11.66
N LEU A 140 9.69 -4.56 -10.47
CA LEU A 140 10.97 -5.26 -10.26
C LEU A 140 10.86 -6.75 -10.60
N PHE A 141 9.79 -7.39 -10.18
CA PHE A 141 9.54 -8.80 -10.44
C PHE A 141 9.36 -9.07 -11.94
N LEU A 142 8.50 -8.32 -12.60
CA LEU A 142 8.20 -8.52 -14.03
C LEU A 142 9.37 -8.15 -14.93
N ALA A 143 10.18 -7.18 -14.55
CA ALA A 143 11.34 -6.75 -15.34
C ALA A 143 12.52 -7.70 -15.27
N ASP A 144 12.55 -8.61 -14.29
CA ASP A 144 13.54 -9.68 -14.16
C ASP A 144 14.99 -9.21 -14.33
N GLY A 145 15.38 -8.15 -13.62
CA GLY A 145 16.73 -7.56 -13.64
C GLY A 145 16.94 -6.44 -14.65
N ASP A 146 15.97 -6.14 -15.51
CA ASP A 146 16.06 -5.04 -16.48
C ASP A 146 15.58 -3.73 -15.84
N ALA A 147 16.53 -2.89 -15.44
CA ALA A 147 16.26 -1.61 -14.78
C ALA A 147 15.40 -0.67 -15.64
N GLY A 148 15.69 -0.56 -16.92
CA GLY A 148 14.93 0.29 -17.83
C GLY A 148 13.48 -0.17 -17.99
N LEU A 149 13.26 -1.47 -18.05
CA LEU A 149 11.91 -2.05 -18.12
C LEU A 149 11.15 -1.83 -16.80
N ALA A 150 11.81 -1.95 -15.66
CA ALA A 150 11.19 -1.70 -14.36
C ALA A 150 10.69 -0.25 -14.26
N GLU A 151 11.48 0.72 -14.67
CA GLU A 151 11.05 2.13 -14.73
C GLU A 151 9.85 2.34 -15.66
N HIS A 152 9.90 1.75 -16.83
CA HIS A 152 8.82 1.82 -17.80
C HIS A 152 7.51 1.25 -17.24
N LEU A 153 7.59 0.10 -16.57
CA LEU A 153 6.43 -0.54 -15.95
C LEU A 153 5.82 0.31 -14.83
N VAL A 154 6.65 0.94 -13.99
CA VAL A 154 6.15 1.86 -12.97
C VAL A 154 5.39 3.02 -13.64
N ASP A 155 5.96 3.62 -14.65
CA ASP A 155 5.32 4.75 -15.36
C ASP A 155 4.00 4.32 -16.01
N GLU A 156 3.95 3.16 -16.63
CA GLU A 156 2.73 2.63 -17.24
C GLU A 156 1.62 2.37 -16.23
N ILE A 157 1.95 1.81 -15.08
CA ILE A 157 0.97 1.50 -14.04
C ILE A 157 0.47 2.78 -13.36
N MET A 158 1.37 3.76 -13.13
CA MET A 158 1.05 4.98 -12.37
C MET A 158 0.37 6.06 -13.22
N THR A 159 0.41 5.96 -14.53
CA THR A 159 -0.33 6.84 -15.44
C THR A 159 -1.67 6.21 -15.82
#